data_a78b4e00db83fee87d9c845ba2c154e2
#
_entry.id   a78b4e00db83fee87d9c845ba2c154e2
#
_cell.length_a   1.000
_cell.length_b   1.000
_cell.length_c   1.000
_cell.angle_alpha   90.00
_cell.angle_beta   90.00
_cell.angle_gamma   90.00
#
_symmetry.space_group_name_H-M   'P 1'
#
loop_
_entity.id
_entity.type
_entity.pdbx_description
1 polymer ?
#
loop_
_entity_poly.entity_id
_entity_poly.type
_entity_poly.pdbx_seq_one_letter_code
_entity_poly.pdbx_strand_id
1 'polypeptide(L)'
;LNLSCQLTSDDLLAIHDKSFEKILLDVPCSATGIIRRHPDIKLLRRNSDIDKLCAMQIQLLSAAWQLLKHGGELLYSTCSILPEENENILSRFLSMHKEAGDVEIIPIQLASGIHGQHGVQLLPGIQGHDGFYYAHLRKISSSG
;
A
#
# COMPACT_ATOMS: atom_id res chain seq x y z
N LEU A 1 13.08 -5.81 -2.15
CA LEU A 1 13.16 -5.11 -0.86
C LEU A 1 11.86 -5.28 -0.10
N ASN A 2 11.93 -5.69 1.14
CA ASN A 2 10.79 -5.78 2.06
C ASN A 2 10.88 -4.59 3.03
N LEU A 3 9.86 -3.74 3.02
CA LEU A 3 9.76 -2.54 3.85
C LEU A 3 8.61 -2.72 4.83
N SER A 4 8.93 -2.90 6.10
CA SER A 4 7.97 -3.02 7.18
C SER A 4 7.89 -1.74 8.03
N CYS A 5 6.89 -1.66 8.88
CA CYS A 5 6.41 -0.46 9.58
C CYS A 5 7.42 0.37 10.42
N GLN A 6 8.70 0.12 10.38
CA GLN A 6 9.69 0.86 11.19
C GLN A 6 10.53 1.87 10.40
N LEU A 7 10.40 1.90 9.07
CA LEU A 7 11.13 2.83 8.22
C LEU A 7 10.30 4.08 7.95
N THR A 8 10.95 5.23 8.00
CA THR A 8 10.39 6.50 7.55
C THR A 8 10.65 6.72 6.07
N SER A 9 9.96 7.68 5.46
CA SER A 9 10.27 8.11 4.10
C SER A 9 11.71 8.59 3.94
N ASP A 10 12.24 9.24 4.97
CA ASP A 10 13.63 9.74 4.96
C ASP A 10 14.64 8.60 5.01
N ASP A 11 14.35 7.53 5.77
CA ASP A 11 15.18 6.31 5.77
C ASP A 11 15.23 5.67 4.39
N LEU A 12 14.11 5.65 3.66
CA LEU A 12 14.05 5.13 2.31
C LEU A 12 14.85 6.00 1.33
N LEU A 13 14.71 7.30 1.42
CA LEU A 13 15.43 8.25 0.56
C LEU A 13 16.95 8.24 0.81
N ALA A 14 17.41 7.81 1.99
CA ALA A 14 18.82 7.60 2.30
C ALA A 14 19.45 6.41 1.54
N ILE A 15 18.66 5.57 0.88
CA ILE A 15 19.14 4.41 0.08
C ILE A 15 19.46 4.86 -1.38
N HIS A 16 20.15 5.97 -1.55
CA HIS A 16 20.25 6.69 -2.84
C HIS A 16 20.80 5.89 -4.03
N ASP A 17 21.65 4.89 -3.82
CA ASP A 17 22.36 4.22 -4.92
C ASP A 17 21.79 2.85 -5.30
N LYS A 18 20.61 2.50 -4.76
CA LYS A 18 20.05 1.17 -4.96
C LYS A 18 18.71 1.26 -5.69
N SER A 19 18.67 0.79 -6.92
CA SER A 19 17.44 0.57 -7.65
C SER A 19 16.98 -0.88 -7.47
N PHE A 20 15.72 -1.08 -7.08
CA PHE A 20 15.15 -2.39 -6.82
C PHE A 20 14.24 -2.83 -7.96
N GLU A 21 14.28 -4.11 -8.27
CA GLU A 21 13.38 -4.73 -9.25
C GLU A 21 12.03 -5.08 -8.63
N LYS A 22 12.03 -5.41 -7.33
CA LYS A 22 10.81 -5.75 -6.59
C LYS A 22 10.84 -5.15 -5.20
N ILE A 23 9.73 -4.53 -4.82
CA ILE A 23 9.51 -3.96 -3.49
C ILE A 23 8.21 -4.52 -2.93
N LEU A 24 8.27 -5.07 -1.71
CA LEU A 24 7.11 -5.32 -0.88
C LEU A 24 7.02 -4.19 0.15
N LEU A 25 5.96 -3.41 0.08
CA LEU A 25 5.69 -2.28 0.96
C LEU A 25 4.49 -2.60 1.86
N ASP A 26 4.79 -3.05 3.07
CA ASP A 26 3.80 -3.29 4.12
C ASP A 26 3.76 -2.06 5.02
N VAL A 27 2.76 -1.19 4.82
CA VAL A 27 2.71 0.12 5.47
C VAL A 27 2.09 0.07 6.86
N PRO A 28 2.52 0.96 7.78
CA PRO A 28 1.81 1.17 9.04
C PRO A 28 0.37 1.57 8.75
N CYS A 29 -0.58 0.94 9.42
CA CYS A 29 -2.01 1.16 9.22
C CYS A 29 -2.80 1.03 10.52
N SER A 30 -4.11 1.29 10.47
CA SER A 30 -5.01 1.18 11.62
C SER A 30 -5.14 -0.25 12.16
N ALA A 31 -4.73 -1.26 11.38
CA ALA A 31 -4.86 -2.67 11.70
C ALA A 31 -6.32 -3.13 11.93
N THR A 32 -7.28 -2.44 11.34
CA THR A 32 -8.72 -2.76 11.47
C THR A 32 -9.09 -4.14 10.93
N GLY A 33 -8.28 -4.68 10.02
CA GLY A 33 -8.46 -6.03 9.47
C GLY A 33 -8.14 -7.16 10.44
N ILE A 34 -7.42 -6.89 11.54
CA ILE A 34 -7.03 -7.85 12.55
C ILE A 34 -7.72 -7.63 13.90
N ILE A 35 -8.80 -6.86 13.94
CA ILE A 35 -9.58 -6.56 15.16
C ILE A 35 -10.01 -7.84 15.89
N ARG A 36 -10.29 -8.91 15.17
CA ARG A 36 -10.69 -10.20 15.76
C ARG A 36 -9.61 -10.77 16.67
N ARG A 37 -8.33 -10.57 16.34
CA ARG A 37 -7.18 -10.99 17.16
C ARG A 37 -6.80 -9.96 18.22
N HIS A 38 -7.06 -8.68 17.93
CA HIS A 38 -6.70 -7.53 18.74
C HIS A 38 -7.91 -6.59 18.90
N PRO A 39 -8.93 -6.95 19.69
CA PRO A 39 -10.17 -6.17 19.82
C PRO A 39 -9.98 -4.78 20.46
N ASP A 40 -8.88 -4.54 21.16
CA ASP A 40 -8.48 -3.25 21.71
C ASP A 40 -8.23 -2.17 20.63
N ILE A 41 -7.90 -2.55 19.41
CA ILE A 41 -7.72 -1.63 18.26
C ILE A 41 -8.95 -0.74 18.07
N LYS A 42 -10.14 -1.29 18.26
CA LYS A 42 -11.40 -0.58 18.16
C LYS A 42 -11.54 0.60 19.14
N LEU A 43 -10.91 0.48 20.29
CA LEU A 43 -10.96 1.48 21.36
C LEU A 43 -9.83 2.52 21.26
N LEU A 44 -8.72 2.16 20.61
CA LEU A 44 -7.51 2.96 20.58
C LEU A 44 -7.40 3.86 19.33
N ARG A 45 -8.16 3.60 18.27
CA ARG A 45 -8.06 4.35 17.01
C ARG A 45 -9.06 5.50 16.96
N ARG A 46 -8.56 6.69 16.60
CA ARG A 46 -9.32 7.92 16.37
C ARG A 46 -9.22 8.34 14.91
N ASN A 47 -10.17 9.15 14.42
CA ASN A 47 -10.14 9.66 13.05
C ASN A 47 -8.84 10.44 12.76
N SER A 48 -8.36 11.24 13.71
CA SER A 48 -7.09 11.97 13.58
C SER A 48 -5.88 11.05 13.41
N ASP A 49 -5.94 9.82 13.93
CA ASP A 49 -4.87 8.83 13.76
C ASP A 49 -4.90 8.25 12.35
N ILE A 50 -6.09 8.04 11.78
CA ILE A 50 -6.25 7.59 10.39
C ILE A 50 -5.67 8.62 9.41
N ASP A 51 -5.94 9.90 9.59
CA ASP A 51 -5.40 10.97 8.74
C ASP A 51 -3.86 10.98 8.75
N LYS A 52 -3.26 10.83 9.93
CA LYS A 52 -1.80 10.73 10.08
C LYS A 52 -1.23 9.49 9.40
N LEU A 53 -1.90 8.34 9.56
CA LEU A 53 -1.50 7.10 8.90
C LEU A 53 -1.59 7.23 7.38
N CYS A 54 -2.67 7.80 6.85
CA CYS A 54 -2.82 8.03 5.41
C CYS A 54 -1.73 8.95 4.85
N ALA A 55 -1.36 10.01 5.58
CA ALA A 55 -0.27 10.90 5.18
C ALA A 55 1.07 10.15 5.15
N MET A 56 1.35 9.30 6.14
CA MET A 56 2.55 8.47 6.18
C MET A 56 2.56 7.43 5.06
N GLN A 57 1.45 6.78 4.81
CA GLN A 57 1.33 5.75 3.76
C GLN A 57 1.62 6.31 2.38
N ILE A 58 1.09 7.48 2.03
CA ILE A 58 1.36 8.11 0.73
C ILE A 58 2.83 8.54 0.59
N GLN A 59 3.45 9.00 1.67
CA GLN A 59 4.88 9.35 1.69
C GLN A 59 5.76 8.11 1.49
N LEU A 60 5.47 7.01 2.19
CA LEU A 60 6.19 5.76 2.07
C LEU A 60 6.05 5.15 0.66
N LEU A 61 4.83 5.16 0.12
CA LEU A 61 4.59 4.67 -1.24
C LEU A 61 5.36 5.49 -2.28
N SER A 62 5.35 6.81 -2.16
CA SER A 62 6.09 7.71 -3.05
C SER A 62 7.60 7.51 -2.95
N ALA A 63 8.14 7.36 -1.75
CA ALA A 63 9.57 7.11 -1.54
C ALA A 63 9.98 5.73 -2.09
N ALA A 64 9.21 4.68 -1.83
CA ALA A 64 9.45 3.35 -2.38
C ALA A 64 9.40 3.34 -3.91
N TRP A 65 8.46 4.11 -4.50
CA TRP A 65 8.37 4.25 -5.95
C TRP A 65 9.62 4.86 -6.58
N GLN A 66 10.26 5.81 -5.91
CA GLN A 66 11.53 6.40 -6.39
C GLN A 66 12.66 5.37 -6.42
N LEU A 67 12.68 4.43 -5.48
CA LEU A 67 13.69 3.37 -5.39
C LEU A 67 13.46 2.23 -6.40
N LEU A 68 12.29 2.18 -7.03
CA LEU A 68 11.93 1.11 -7.96
C LEU A 68 12.50 1.41 -9.35
N LYS A 69 13.14 0.42 -9.96
CA LYS A 69 13.60 0.50 -11.36
C LYS A 69 12.43 0.60 -12.33
N HIS A 70 12.67 1.14 -13.52
CA HIS A 70 11.78 0.94 -14.65
C HIS A 70 11.63 -0.55 -14.97
N GLY A 71 10.42 -1.02 -15.19
CA GLY A 71 10.09 -2.44 -15.31
C GLY A 71 9.94 -3.16 -13.98
N GLY A 72 10.29 -2.52 -12.86
CA GLY A 72 10.16 -3.08 -11.52
C GLY A 72 8.73 -3.12 -11.02
N GLU A 73 8.50 -3.95 -10.01
CA GLU A 73 7.18 -4.20 -9.44
C GLU A 73 7.15 -3.86 -7.94
N LEU A 74 6.05 -3.25 -7.50
CA LEU A 74 5.79 -2.93 -6.09
C LEU A 74 4.46 -3.54 -5.67
N LEU A 75 4.49 -4.30 -4.57
CA LEU A 75 3.29 -4.78 -3.89
C LEU A 75 3.06 -3.92 -2.66
N TYR A 76 1.97 -3.15 -2.67
CA TYR A 76 1.48 -2.39 -1.52
C TYR A 76 0.55 -3.26 -0.70
N SER A 77 0.73 -3.29 0.61
CA SER A 77 -0.15 -4.04 1.50
C SER A 77 -0.47 -3.30 2.80
N THR A 78 -1.68 -3.53 3.32
CA THR A 78 -2.12 -3.12 4.64
C THR A 78 -2.89 -4.24 5.32
N CYS A 79 -2.94 -4.25 6.64
CA CYS A 79 -3.89 -5.04 7.41
C CYS A 79 -5.11 -4.18 7.83
N SER A 80 -5.55 -3.29 6.97
CA SER A 80 -6.71 -2.42 7.15
C SER A 80 -7.85 -2.83 6.23
N ILE A 81 -9.08 -2.59 6.68
CA ILE A 81 -10.29 -2.68 5.86
C ILE A 81 -10.84 -1.29 5.47
N LEU A 82 -10.14 -0.22 5.86
CA LEU A 82 -10.59 1.14 5.60
C LEU A 82 -10.22 1.59 4.18
N PRO A 83 -11.20 2.04 3.37
CA PRO A 83 -10.91 2.55 2.04
C PRO A 83 -9.92 3.71 2.03
N GLU A 84 -9.91 4.53 3.08
CA GLU A 84 -9.01 5.67 3.28
C GLU A 84 -7.53 5.25 3.23
N GLU A 85 -7.21 4.07 3.77
CA GLU A 85 -5.85 3.52 3.82
C GLU A 85 -5.51 2.63 2.61
N ASN A 86 -6.51 2.26 1.82
CA ASN A 86 -6.42 1.30 0.74
C ASN A 86 -6.67 1.96 -0.64
N GLU A 87 -7.86 1.82 -1.20
CA GLU A 87 -8.19 2.35 -2.53
C GLU A 87 -7.95 3.87 -2.65
N ASN A 88 -8.23 4.65 -1.59
CA ASN A 88 -8.05 6.09 -1.63
C ASN A 88 -6.56 6.49 -1.67
N ILE A 89 -5.68 5.74 -1.00
CA ILE A 89 -4.23 5.95 -1.09
C ILE A 89 -3.76 5.68 -2.52
N LEU A 90 -4.19 4.59 -3.13
CA LEU A 90 -3.82 4.24 -4.50
C LEU A 90 -4.36 5.28 -5.49
N SER A 91 -5.61 5.71 -5.35
CA SER A 91 -6.21 6.75 -6.19
C SER A 91 -5.41 8.06 -6.12
N ARG A 92 -5.02 8.46 -4.91
CA ARG A 92 -4.21 9.65 -4.68
C ARG A 92 -2.82 9.53 -5.29
N PHE A 93 -2.17 8.41 -5.10
CA PHE A 93 -0.84 8.13 -5.66
C PHE A 93 -0.89 8.16 -7.20
N LEU A 94 -1.85 7.48 -7.80
CA LEU A 94 -2.02 7.45 -9.26
C LEU A 94 -2.31 8.83 -9.84
N SER A 95 -3.08 9.66 -9.13
CA SER A 95 -3.33 11.04 -9.54
C SER A 95 -2.04 11.88 -9.58
N MET A 96 -1.11 11.66 -8.66
CA MET A 96 0.20 12.32 -8.64
C MET A 96 1.10 11.88 -9.81
N HIS A 97 0.89 10.67 -10.33
CA HIS A 97 1.67 10.06 -11.42
C HIS A 97 0.96 10.10 -12.78
N LYS A 98 -0.23 10.70 -12.84
CA LYS A 98 -1.06 10.69 -14.05
C LYS A 98 -0.36 11.27 -15.28
N GLU A 99 0.35 12.38 -15.11
CA GLU A 99 1.06 13.05 -16.21
C GLU A 99 2.31 12.29 -16.63
N ALA A 100 2.98 11.65 -15.69
CA ALA A 100 4.15 10.83 -15.99
C ALA A 100 3.78 9.55 -16.73
N GLY A 101 2.58 8.99 -16.50
CA GLY A 101 2.10 7.77 -17.14
C GLY A 101 2.98 6.56 -16.87
N ASP A 102 3.68 6.57 -15.73
CA ASP A 102 4.71 5.59 -15.39
C ASP A 102 4.21 4.44 -14.49
N VAL A 103 2.90 4.40 -14.21
CA VAL A 103 2.30 3.38 -13.34
C VAL A 103 1.34 2.50 -14.09
N GLU A 104 1.59 1.20 -14.06
CA GLU A 104 0.67 0.15 -14.51
C GLU A 104 0.15 -0.63 -13.29
N ILE A 105 -1.16 -0.86 -13.23
CA ILE A 105 -1.77 -1.74 -12.22
C ILE A 105 -1.81 -3.16 -12.75
N ILE A 106 -1.25 -4.09 -11.98
CA ILE A 106 -1.27 -5.52 -12.32
C ILE A 106 -2.43 -6.17 -11.56
N PRO A 107 -3.40 -6.80 -12.24
CA PRO A 107 -4.51 -7.46 -11.57
C PRO A 107 -4.04 -8.60 -10.65
N ILE A 108 -4.56 -8.64 -9.42
CA ILE A 108 -4.34 -9.71 -8.47
C ILE A 108 -5.55 -10.64 -8.49
N GLN A 109 -5.32 -11.93 -8.71
CA GLN A 109 -6.36 -12.95 -8.75
C GLN A 109 -6.47 -13.63 -7.38
N LEU A 110 -7.41 -13.19 -6.55
CA LEU A 110 -7.76 -13.81 -5.27
C LEU A 110 -9.25 -14.13 -5.25
N ALA A 111 -9.58 -15.42 -5.18
CA ALA A 111 -10.98 -15.90 -5.30
C ALA A 111 -11.90 -15.36 -4.18
N SER A 112 -11.36 -15.13 -2.97
CA SER A 112 -12.11 -14.63 -1.81
C SER A 112 -12.02 -13.11 -1.64
N GLY A 113 -11.34 -12.42 -2.55
CA GLY A 113 -11.14 -10.97 -2.48
C GLY A 113 -12.27 -10.17 -3.12
N ILE A 114 -12.52 -8.98 -2.57
CA ILE A 114 -13.33 -7.96 -3.21
C ILE A 114 -12.41 -7.14 -4.11
N HIS A 115 -12.60 -7.25 -5.41
CA HIS A 115 -11.81 -6.53 -6.39
C HIS A 115 -12.26 -5.07 -6.46
N GLY A 116 -11.36 -4.16 -6.06
CA GLY A 116 -11.53 -2.72 -6.20
C GLY A 116 -11.02 -2.22 -7.56
N GLN A 117 -10.92 -0.91 -7.68
CA GLN A 117 -10.41 -0.27 -8.89
C GLN A 117 -8.90 -0.46 -9.04
N HIS A 118 -8.17 -0.51 -7.94
CA HIS A 118 -6.70 -0.53 -7.92
C HIS A 118 -6.12 -1.76 -7.23
N GLY A 119 -6.88 -2.44 -6.40
CA GLY A 119 -6.40 -3.57 -5.62
C GLY A 119 -7.49 -4.54 -5.21
N VAL A 120 -7.16 -5.41 -4.27
CA VAL A 120 -8.05 -6.46 -3.76
C VAL A 120 -8.13 -6.37 -2.23
N GLN A 121 -9.34 -6.32 -1.71
CA GLN A 121 -9.64 -6.33 -0.28
C GLN A 121 -10.07 -7.71 0.17
N LEU A 122 -9.35 -8.28 1.12
CA LEU A 122 -9.79 -9.45 1.91
C LEU A 122 -10.49 -8.95 3.17
N LEU A 123 -11.67 -9.48 3.46
CA LEU A 123 -12.44 -9.12 4.65
C LEU A 123 -12.23 -10.14 5.78
N PRO A 124 -12.22 -9.70 7.06
CA PRO A 124 -12.11 -10.59 8.20
C PRO A 124 -13.29 -11.57 8.27
N GLY A 125 -13.01 -12.81 8.67
CA GLY A 125 -14.02 -13.83 8.91
C GLY A 125 -14.50 -14.59 7.68
N ILE A 126 -14.24 -14.11 6.48
CA ILE A 126 -14.49 -14.86 5.25
C ILE A 126 -13.36 -15.89 5.10
N GLN A 127 -13.74 -17.18 5.00
CA GLN A 127 -12.79 -18.30 4.91
C GLN A 127 -11.74 -18.36 6.04
N GLY A 128 -12.01 -17.69 7.19
CA GLY A 128 -11.17 -17.76 8.39
C GLY A 128 -9.91 -16.89 8.39
N HIS A 129 -9.66 -16.09 7.36
CA HIS A 129 -8.51 -15.16 7.34
C HIS A 129 -8.84 -13.78 7.91
N ASP A 130 -7.81 -13.00 8.16
CA ASP A 130 -7.89 -11.59 8.56
C ASP A 130 -8.18 -10.69 7.36
N GLY A 131 -8.47 -9.41 7.63
CA GLY A 131 -8.61 -8.39 6.60
C GLY A 131 -7.26 -7.88 6.15
N PHE A 132 -7.03 -7.90 4.84
CA PHE A 132 -5.85 -7.37 4.18
C PHE A 132 -6.24 -6.68 2.88
N TYR A 133 -5.44 -5.70 2.49
CA TYR A 133 -5.54 -5.09 1.17
C TYR A 133 -4.22 -5.24 0.43
N TYR A 134 -4.30 -5.52 -0.86
CA TYR A 134 -3.14 -5.65 -1.76
C TYR A 134 -3.37 -4.87 -3.05
N ALA A 135 -2.36 -4.12 -3.48
CA ALA A 135 -2.30 -3.52 -4.80
C ALA A 135 -0.93 -3.79 -5.42
N HIS A 136 -0.91 -4.27 -6.66
CA HIS A 136 0.29 -4.63 -7.39
C HIS A 136 0.54 -3.64 -8.52
N LEU A 137 1.65 -2.94 -8.46
CA LEU A 137 2.02 -1.87 -9.37
C LEU A 137 3.31 -2.25 -10.12
N ARG A 138 3.39 -1.86 -11.39
CA ARG A 138 4.62 -1.93 -12.19
C ARG A 138 5.01 -0.54 -12.66
N LYS A 139 6.30 -0.22 -12.56
CA LYS A 139 6.86 1.03 -13.07
C LYS A 139 7.23 0.85 -14.53
N ILE A 140 6.46 1.48 -15.41
CA ILE A 140 6.71 1.46 -16.85
C ILE A 140 7.49 2.69 -17.28
N SER A 141 8.23 2.57 -18.38
CA SER A 141 8.85 3.74 -19.01
C SER A 141 7.75 4.59 -19.59
N SER A 142 7.71 5.88 -19.25
CA SER A 142 6.86 6.82 -19.96
C SER A 142 7.24 6.76 -21.44
N SER A 143 6.26 6.44 -22.29
CA SER A 143 6.46 6.50 -23.73
C SER A 143 6.73 7.96 -24.09
N GLY A 144 7.96 8.26 -24.32
CA GLY A 144 8.38 9.58 -24.77
C GLY A 144 7.85 9.89 -26.15
#